data_d4f388fc98d60a4807248b1a514e82dc
#
_entry.id   d4f388fc98d60a4807248b1a514e82dc
#
_cell.length_a   1.000
_cell.length_b   1.000
_cell.length_c   1.000
_cell.angle_alpha   90.00
_cell.angle_beta   90.00
_cell.angle_gamma   90.00
#
_symmetry.space_group_name_H-M   'P 1'
#
loop_
_entity.id
_entity.type
_entity.pdbx_description
1 polymer ?
#
loop_
_entity_poly.entity_id
_entity_poly.type
_entity_poly.pdbx_seq_one_letter_code
_entity_poly.pdbx_strand_id
1 'polypeptide(L)'
;EICACLVGSEMCIRDRYHIFEGYAFASDTMITTFNHGYLAVDFFFILSGFVIGYAYDDRWGKSLTMKDFFKRRLIRLHPMVIMGAVLGAITFCIQGSVQWDGTHIGISMIMLSLLCTLFFIPAMPGVGYEVRGNGEMFPLNGPCWSLFFEYIGNILYALFIRRLSNKALTVLVVLLGVTLALFAVFDVSGYGNIGVGWTLDGVNFGGGLLRMLFPFSVGMLMSRNFKPMKVKGAFWICTIVLIALFSVPYLEGAEPVSYTHLRAHETCADL
;
A
#
# COMPACT_ATOMS: atom_id res chain seq x y z
N GLU A 1 21.47 8.84 -4.42
CA GLU A 1 20.74 10.12 -4.61
C GLU A 1 19.42 9.93 -5.36
N ILE A 2 19.38 9.22 -6.50
CA ILE A 2 18.15 8.98 -7.26
C ILE A 2 17.05 8.30 -6.41
N CYS A 3 17.39 7.29 -5.60
CA CYS A 3 16.44 6.64 -4.72
C CYS A 3 15.87 7.57 -3.63
N ALA A 4 16.66 8.49 -3.11
CA ALA A 4 16.20 9.44 -2.09
C ALA A 4 15.24 10.49 -2.68
N CYS A 5 15.51 10.98 -3.90
CA CYS A 5 14.62 11.90 -4.60
C CYS A 5 13.29 11.24 -5.01
N LEU A 6 13.32 9.99 -5.48
CA LEU A 6 12.11 9.24 -5.82
C LEU A 6 11.23 8.99 -4.59
N VAL A 7 11.81 8.57 -3.47
CA VAL A 7 11.07 8.39 -2.20
C VAL A 7 10.43 9.70 -1.73
N GLY A 8 11.10 10.82 -1.88
CA GLY A 8 10.55 12.13 -1.50
C GLY A 8 9.38 12.56 -2.39
N SER A 9 9.47 12.37 -3.71
CA SER A 9 8.37 12.71 -4.63
C SER A 9 7.14 11.83 -4.44
N GLU A 10 7.34 10.56 -4.12
CA GLU A 10 6.25 9.62 -3.85
C GLU A 10 5.51 9.93 -2.55
N MET A 11 6.20 10.30 -1.48
CA MET A 11 5.55 10.76 -0.24
C MET A 11 4.66 11.95 -0.55
N CYS A 12 5.11 12.93 -1.34
CA CYS A 12 4.29 14.07 -1.73
C CYS A 12 3.05 13.69 -2.55
N ILE A 13 3.14 12.71 -3.45
CA ILE A 13 2.00 12.25 -4.25
C ILE A 13 0.98 11.55 -3.36
N ARG A 14 1.43 10.66 -2.48
CA ARG A 14 0.57 9.94 -1.54
C ARG A 14 -0.10 10.88 -0.54
N ASP A 15 0.64 11.84 0.02
CA ASP A 15 0.09 12.81 0.97
C ASP A 15 -0.99 13.68 0.31
N ARG A 16 -0.77 14.11 -0.94
CA ARG A 16 -1.80 14.82 -1.71
C ARG A 16 -3.02 13.94 -1.96
N TYR A 17 -2.84 12.67 -2.33
CA TYR A 17 -3.94 11.76 -2.53
C TYR A 17 -4.84 11.65 -1.28
N HIS A 18 -4.26 11.43 -0.10
CA HIS A 18 -5.02 11.33 1.14
C HIS A 18 -5.66 12.66 1.57
N ILE A 19 -5.05 13.81 1.24
CA ILE A 19 -5.67 15.12 1.47
C ILE A 19 -6.91 15.28 0.57
N PHE A 20 -6.82 14.93 -0.71
CA PHE A 20 -7.96 15.00 -1.62
C PHE A 20 -9.04 13.98 -1.28
N GLU A 21 -8.66 12.79 -0.85
CA GLU A 21 -9.57 11.77 -0.37
C GLU A 21 -10.32 12.26 0.88
N GLY A 22 -9.61 12.79 1.88
CA GLY A 22 -10.21 13.39 3.07
C GLY A 22 -11.13 14.57 2.76
N TYR A 23 -10.78 15.42 1.79
CA TYR A 23 -11.63 16.51 1.33
C TYR A 23 -12.89 16.00 0.62
N ALA A 24 -12.78 14.98 -0.21
CA ALA A 24 -13.91 14.36 -0.90
C ALA A 24 -14.92 13.76 0.10
N PHE A 25 -14.44 13.08 1.13
CA PHE A 25 -15.28 12.54 2.20
C PHE A 25 -15.95 13.64 3.04
N ALA A 26 -15.26 14.76 3.28
CA ALA A 26 -15.80 15.85 4.11
C ALA A 26 -16.79 16.75 3.39
N SER A 27 -16.78 16.81 2.06
CA SER A 27 -17.53 17.81 1.27
C SER A 27 -18.64 17.26 0.40
N ASP A 28 -18.94 15.97 0.47
CA ASP A 28 -19.88 15.26 -0.46
C ASP A 28 -19.54 15.49 -1.94
N THR A 29 -18.38 16.04 -2.22
CA THR A 29 -17.94 16.37 -3.57
C THR A 29 -17.12 15.22 -4.10
N MET A 30 -17.69 14.35 -4.89
CA MET A 30 -16.93 13.32 -5.62
C MET A 30 -15.91 13.98 -6.55
N ILE A 31 -14.67 14.09 -6.10
CA ILE A 31 -13.56 14.41 -6.98
C ILE A 31 -13.21 13.14 -7.77
N THR A 32 -14.06 12.79 -8.72
CA THR A 32 -13.90 11.64 -9.59
C THR A 32 -12.79 11.82 -10.63
N THR A 33 -12.31 13.05 -10.80
CA THR A 33 -11.51 13.43 -11.97
C THR A 33 -10.02 13.15 -11.85
N PHE A 34 -9.45 12.90 -10.65
CA PHE A 34 -7.99 12.79 -10.46
C PHE A 34 -7.57 11.69 -9.48
N ASN A 35 -8.26 10.56 -9.44
CA ASN A 35 -8.11 9.68 -8.29
C ASN A 35 -7.50 8.30 -8.54
N HIS A 36 -6.41 8.21 -9.31
CA HIS A 36 -5.60 7.00 -9.38
C HIS A 36 -4.37 7.03 -8.44
N GLY A 37 -4.36 7.91 -7.45
CA GLY A 37 -3.27 8.03 -6.47
C GLY A 37 -3.01 6.77 -5.65
N TYR A 38 -3.99 5.88 -5.51
CA TYR A 38 -3.82 4.57 -4.89
C TYR A 38 -2.80 3.68 -5.63
N LEU A 39 -2.56 3.92 -6.93
CA LEU A 39 -1.54 3.23 -7.72
C LEU A 39 -0.10 3.64 -7.34
N ALA A 40 0.07 4.75 -6.62
CA ALA A 40 1.38 5.13 -6.10
C ALA A 40 1.98 4.05 -5.18
N VAL A 41 1.13 3.31 -4.46
CA VAL A 41 1.56 2.19 -3.63
C VAL A 41 2.14 1.05 -4.46
N ASP A 42 1.55 0.76 -5.62
CA ASP A 42 2.03 -0.29 -6.52
C ASP A 42 3.40 0.09 -7.11
N PHE A 43 3.60 1.38 -7.42
CA PHE A 43 4.90 1.91 -7.83
C PHE A 43 5.96 1.77 -6.70
N PHE A 44 5.58 2.00 -5.45
CA PHE A 44 6.45 1.74 -4.29
C PHE A 44 6.90 0.29 -4.22
N PHE A 45 6.02 -0.65 -4.46
CA PHE A 45 6.37 -2.07 -4.46
C PHE A 45 7.32 -2.42 -5.61
N ILE A 46 7.17 -1.82 -6.81
CA ILE A 46 8.15 -1.97 -7.90
C ILE A 46 9.52 -1.45 -7.45
N LEU A 47 9.55 -0.25 -6.90
CA LEU A 47 10.80 0.38 -6.45
C LEU A 47 11.45 -0.42 -5.32
N SER A 48 10.67 -0.92 -4.36
CA SER A 48 11.18 -1.75 -3.28
C SER A 48 11.79 -3.04 -3.82
N GLY A 49 11.11 -3.74 -4.72
CA GLY A 49 11.65 -4.93 -5.39
C GLY A 49 12.93 -4.65 -6.17
N PHE A 50 12.97 -3.55 -6.92
CA PHE A 50 14.16 -3.13 -7.66
C PHE A 50 15.34 -2.84 -6.74
N VAL A 51 15.13 -2.03 -5.71
CA VAL A 51 16.20 -1.64 -4.76
C VAL A 51 16.71 -2.85 -4.00
N ILE A 52 15.82 -3.76 -3.59
CA ILE A 52 16.20 -4.99 -2.89
C ILE A 52 17.03 -5.89 -3.79
N GLY A 53 16.59 -6.15 -5.01
CA GLY A 53 17.36 -6.96 -5.96
C GLY A 53 18.72 -6.34 -6.24
N TYR A 54 18.74 -5.06 -6.60
CA TYR A 54 19.98 -4.34 -6.91
C TYR A 54 20.98 -4.26 -5.73
N ALA A 55 20.47 -4.05 -4.51
CA ALA A 55 21.34 -3.85 -3.35
C ALA A 55 21.80 -5.16 -2.70
N TYR A 56 21.05 -6.25 -2.84
CA TYR A 56 21.26 -7.43 -2.01
C TYR A 56 21.49 -8.74 -2.77
N ASP A 57 21.00 -8.93 -4.01
CA ASP A 57 21.08 -10.22 -4.71
C ASP A 57 22.51 -10.78 -4.76
N ASP A 58 23.50 -9.96 -5.11
CA ASP A 58 24.90 -10.39 -5.24
C ASP A 58 25.64 -10.54 -3.92
N ARG A 59 25.04 -10.14 -2.82
CA ARG A 59 25.70 -10.12 -1.50
C ARG A 59 25.37 -11.33 -0.64
N TRP A 60 24.32 -12.08 -0.99
CA TRP A 60 23.93 -13.26 -0.23
C TRP A 60 25.01 -14.33 -0.22
N GLY A 61 25.31 -14.86 0.98
CA GLY A 61 26.35 -15.86 1.18
C GLY A 61 27.78 -15.34 1.10
N LYS A 62 27.99 -14.04 0.83
CA LYS A 62 29.29 -13.39 0.81
C LYS A 62 29.43 -12.42 2.01
N SER A 63 28.72 -11.30 1.94
CA SER A 63 28.79 -10.23 2.94
C SER A 63 27.45 -9.94 3.62
N LEU A 64 26.40 -10.72 3.31
CA LEU A 64 25.06 -10.52 3.84
C LEU A 64 24.49 -11.84 4.38
N THR A 65 24.16 -11.83 5.68
CA THR A 65 23.40 -12.90 6.33
C THR A 65 21.90 -12.57 6.38
N MET A 66 21.08 -13.59 6.64
CA MET A 66 19.64 -13.41 6.87
C MET A 66 19.36 -12.39 7.98
N LYS A 67 20.10 -12.51 9.09
CA LYS A 67 19.98 -11.60 10.24
C LYS A 67 20.33 -10.15 9.86
N ASP A 68 21.40 -9.94 9.09
CA ASP A 68 21.82 -8.62 8.67
C ASP A 68 20.80 -7.99 7.70
N PHE A 69 20.24 -8.78 6.80
CA PHE A 69 19.18 -8.33 5.91
C PHE A 69 17.99 -7.83 6.70
N PHE A 70 17.40 -8.64 7.57
CA PHE A 70 16.23 -8.24 8.34
C PHE A 70 16.51 -7.08 9.28
N LYS A 71 17.69 -7.04 9.92
CA LYS A 71 18.11 -5.90 10.74
C LYS A 71 18.12 -4.59 9.94
N ARG A 72 18.69 -4.60 8.72
CA ARG A 72 18.72 -3.42 7.84
C ARG A 72 17.33 -2.99 7.41
N ARG A 73 16.45 -3.94 7.07
CA ARG A 73 15.06 -3.64 6.69
C ARG A 73 14.28 -3.08 7.89
N LEU A 74 14.43 -3.67 9.06
CA LEU A 74 13.80 -3.18 10.28
C LEU A 74 14.22 -1.73 10.59
N ILE A 75 15.53 -1.44 10.61
CA ILE A 75 16.04 -0.09 10.87
C ILE A 75 15.52 0.92 9.85
N ARG A 76 15.29 0.50 8.60
CA ARG A 76 14.81 1.39 7.54
C ARG A 76 13.31 1.66 7.62
N LEU A 77 12.49 0.64 7.87
CA LEU A 77 11.03 0.73 7.74
C LEU A 77 10.32 1.02 9.07
N HIS A 78 10.80 0.42 10.16
CA HIS A 78 10.10 0.45 11.44
C HIS A 78 9.99 1.84 12.09
N PRO A 79 10.96 2.75 11.97
CA PRO A 79 10.82 4.12 12.48
C PRO A 79 9.59 4.85 11.91
N MET A 80 9.26 4.63 10.63
CA MET A 80 8.08 5.22 10.00
C MET A 80 6.78 4.69 10.62
N VAL A 81 6.74 3.40 10.93
CA VAL A 81 5.60 2.76 11.60
C VAL A 81 5.40 3.36 12.98
N ILE A 82 6.48 3.47 13.78
CA ILE A 82 6.44 4.04 15.13
C ILE A 82 5.93 5.49 15.08
N MET A 83 6.55 6.31 14.24
CA MET A 83 6.16 7.72 14.11
C MET A 83 4.70 7.88 13.69
N GLY A 84 4.29 7.16 12.64
CA GLY A 84 2.92 7.22 12.13
C GLY A 84 1.90 6.75 13.16
N ALA A 85 2.17 5.65 13.87
CA ALA A 85 1.28 5.12 14.90
C ALA A 85 1.14 6.06 16.11
N VAL A 86 2.24 6.64 16.59
CA VAL A 86 2.23 7.58 17.71
C VAL A 86 1.49 8.86 17.32
N LEU A 87 1.76 9.42 16.16
CA LEU A 87 1.04 10.60 15.66
C LEU A 87 -0.45 10.29 15.47
N GLY A 88 -0.78 9.12 14.91
CA GLY A 88 -2.16 8.67 14.76
C GLY A 88 -2.89 8.51 16.08
N ALA A 89 -2.24 7.96 17.11
CA ALA A 89 -2.81 7.87 18.45
C ALA A 89 -3.07 9.26 19.07
N ILE A 90 -2.10 10.17 18.97
CA ILE A 90 -2.23 11.54 19.47
C ILE A 90 -3.38 12.27 18.75
N THR A 91 -3.43 12.22 17.43
CA THR A 91 -4.49 12.88 16.66
C THR A 91 -5.85 12.28 16.93
N PHE A 92 -5.96 10.95 17.10
CA PHE A 92 -7.22 10.30 17.47
C PHE A 92 -7.72 10.75 18.84
N CYS A 93 -6.82 10.89 19.83
CA CYS A 93 -7.18 11.43 21.14
C CYS A 93 -7.63 12.91 21.06
N ILE A 94 -6.95 13.73 20.25
CA ILE A 94 -7.34 15.14 20.06
C ILE A 94 -8.71 15.25 19.38
N GLN A 95 -9.04 14.34 18.48
CA GLN A 95 -10.34 14.26 17.80
C GLN A 95 -11.49 13.76 18.71
N GLY A 96 -11.22 13.46 19.98
CA GLY A 96 -12.23 13.05 20.95
C GLY A 96 -12.35 11.55 21.15
N SER A 97 -11.48 10.74 20.55
CA SER A 97 -11.46 9.28 20.69
C SER A 97 -12.79 8.62 20.34
N VAL A 98 -13.38 9.00 19.21
CA VAL A 98 -14.70 8.56 18.75
C VAL A 98 -14.56 7.77 17.46
N GLN A 99 -15.25 6.63 17.37
CA GLN A 99 -15.39 5.85 16.13
C GLN A 99 -16.30 6.57 15.12
N TRP A 100 -16.35 6.04 13.90
CA TRP A 100 -17.23 6.58 12.84
C TRP A 100 -18.72 6.52 13.20
N ASP A 101 -19.13 5.57 14.04
CA ASP A 101 -20.50 5.42 14.53
C ASP A 101 -20.82 6.30 15.76
N GLY A 102 -19.88 7.13 16.20
CA GLY A 102 -20.03 7.98 17.38
C GLY A 102 -19.68 7.31 18.71
N THR A 103 -19.26 6.07 18.72
CA THR A 103 -18.89 5.34 19.95
C THR A 103 -17.57 5.86 20.51
N HIS A 104 -17.55 6.21 21.80
CA HIS A 104 -16.32 6.61 22.49
C HIS A 104 -15.43 5.41 22.81
N ILE A 105 -14.15 5.53 22.51
CA ILE A 105 -13.13 4.52 22.76
C ILE A 105 -12.30 4.89 23.97
N GLY A 106 -12.23 3.96 24.93
CA GLY A 106 -11.40 4.12 26.13
C GLY A 106 -9.91 4.09 25.80
N ILE A 107 -9.13 4.83 26.61
CA ILE A 107 -7.68 4.95 26.45
C ILE A 107 -6.95 3.58 26.43
N SER A 108 -7.46 2.59 27.16
CA SER A 108 -6.90 1.24 27.18
C SER A 108 -6.92 0.57 25.79
N MET A 109 -8.01 0.75 25.03
CA MET A 109 -8.14 0.21 23.68
C MET A 109 -7.25 0.96 22.68
N ILE A 110 -7.11 2.28 22.85
CA ILE A 110 -6.20 3.09 22.04
C ILE A 110 -4.76 2.64 22.28
N MET A 111 -4.36 2.43 23.54
CA MET A 111 -3.01 1.94 23.87
C MET A 111 -2.77 0.53 23.37
N LEU A 112 -3.78 -0.35 23.42
CA LEU A 112 -3.69 -1.69 22.83
C LEU A 112 -3.54 -1.63 21.31
N SER A 113 -4.34 -0.82 20.62
CA SER A 113 -4.25 -0.59 19.19
C SER A 113 -2.87 -0.04 18.79
N LEU A 114 -2.35 0.94 19.56
CA LEU A 114 -0.99 1.46 19.37
C LEU A 114 0.04 0.34 19.51
N LEU A 115 -0.02 -0.44 20.58
CA LEU A 115 0.92 -1.53 20.81
C LEU A 115 0.85 -2.57 19.68
N CYS A 116 -0.35 -2.97 19.26
CA CYS A 116 -0.53 -3.89 18.13
C CYS A 116 0.10 -3.32 16.85
N THR A 117 -0.14 -2.05 16.55
CA THR A 117 0.45 -1.39 15.37
C THR A 117 1.98 -1.37 15.43
N LEU A 118 2.57 -1.09 16.60
CA LEU A 118 4.02 -1.09 16.79
C LEU A 118 4.66 -2.46 16.54
N PHE A 119 3.94 -3.55 16.75
CA PHE A 119 4.41 -4.91 16.49
C PHE A 119 3.88 -5.53 15.17
N PHE A 120 3.26 -4.72 14.30
CA PHE A 120 2.61 -5.20 13.08
C PHE A 120 1.59 -6.31 13.31
N ILE A 121 0.87 -6.25 14.42
CA ILE A 121 -0.28 -7.11 14.69
C ILE A 121 -1.51 -6.42 14.12
N PRO A 122 -2.07 -6.91 12.99
CA PRO A 122 -3.20 -6.25 12.36
C PRO A 122 -4.48 -6.45 13.19
N ALA A 123 -5.34 -5.45 13.20
CA ALA A 123 -6.69 -5.58 13.73
C ALA A 123 -7.57 -6.33 12.73
N MET A 124 -8.42 -7.22 13.25
CA MET A 124 -9.52 -7.80 12.47
C MET A 124 -10.73 -6.86 12.55
N PRO A 125 -11.57 -6.79 11.49
CA PRO A 125 -12.82 -6.06 11.57
C PRO A 125 -13.66 -6.51 12.78
N GLY A 126 -14.16 -5.54 13.54
CA GLY A 126 -15.03 -5.78 14.71
C GLY A 126 -14.32 -6.17 16.02
N VAL A 127 -12.99 -6.21 16.07
CA VAL A 127 -12.30 -6.38 17.37
C VAL A 127 -12.20 -5.06 18.12
N GLY A 128 -12.23 -5.12 19.45
CA GLY A 128 -12.29 -3.91 20.30
C GLY A 128 -11.11 -2.94 20.17
N TYR A 129 -9.95 -3.38 19.68
CA TYR A 129 -8.79 -2.51 19.42
C TYR A 129 -8.73 -1.99 17.97
N GLU A 130 -9.71 -2.33 17.14
CA GLU A 130 -9.99 -1.64 15.88
C GLU A 130 -10.79 -0.36 16.23
N VAL A 131 -10.04 0.67 16.63
CA VAL A 131 -10.57 1.88 17.31
C VAL A 131 -11.26 2.87 16.38
N ARG A 132 -11.26 2.67 15.08
CA ARG A 132 -11.91 3.55 14.08
C ARG A 132 -13.31 3.10 13.70
N GLY A 133 -13.60 1.80 13.76
CA GLY A 133 -14.89 1.22 13.34
C GLY A 133 -15.05 1.07 11.83
N ASN A 134 -13.96 1.23 11.06
CA ASN A 134 -13.96 1.10 9.60
C ASN A 134 -13.27 -0.18 9.10
N GLY A 135 -12.84 -1.06 9.99
CA GLY A 135 -12.22 -2.34 9.68
C GLY A 135 -10.75 -2.28 9.25
N GLU A 136 -10.07 -1.13 9.39
CA GLU A 136 -8.67 -1.01 9.02
C GLU A 136 -7.75 -1.93 9.85
N MET A 137 -6.79 -2.59 9.17
CA MET A 137 -5.77 -3.41 9.84
C MET A 137 -4.93 -2.62 10.85
N PHE A 138 -4.69 -1.35 10.58
CA PHE A 138 -3.88 -0.46 11.43
C PHE A 138 -4.62 0.86 11.66
N PRO A 139 -5.63 0.87 12.53
CA PRO A 139 -6.57 1.99 12.65
C PRO A 139 -5.94 3.30 13.12
N LEU A 140 -4.80 3.26 13.80
CA LEU A 140 -4.03 4.45 14.19
C LEU A 140 -3.01 4.90 13.13
N ASN A 141 -2.78 4.08 12.09
CA ASN A 141 -1.87 4.38 11.01
C ASN A 141 -2.34 3.68 9.73
N GLY A 142 -3.44 4.14 9.15
CA GLY A 142 -4.05 3.54 7.96
C GLY A 142 -3.02 3.17 6.88
N PRO A 143 -2.13 4.07 6.42
CA PRO A 143 -1.10 3.77 5.42
C PRO A 143 -0.15 2.62 5.77
N CYS A 144 -0.11 2.16 7.03
CA CYS A 144 0.77 1.10 7.50
C CYS A 144 0.49 -0.25 6.83
N TRP A 145 -0.70 -0.46 6.27
CA TRP A 145 -1.04 -1.67 5.53
C TRP A 145 -0.03 -1.96 4.40
N SER A 146 0.42 -0.95 3.69
CA SER A 146 1.38 -1.12 2.60
C SER A 146 2.77 -1.53 3.12
N LEU A 147 3.22 -0.97 4.24
CA LEU A 147 4.46 -1.38 4.90
C LEU A 147 4.37 -2.81 5.44
N PHE A 148 3.21 -3.23 5.93
CA PHE A 148 2.97 -4.60 6.36
C PHE A 148 3.17 -5.58 5.19
N PHE A 149 2.59 -5.31 4.04
CA PHE A 149 2.83 -6.12 2.84
C PHE A 149 4.29 -6.02 2.35
N GLU A 150 4.94 -4.87 2.48
CA GLU A 150 6.36 -4.75 2.17
C GLU A 150 7.22 -5.67 3.06
N TYR A 151 6.91 -5.81 4.35
CA TYR A 151 7.58 -6.78 5.21
C TYR A 151 7.35 -8.23 4.74
N ILE A 152 6.13 -8.57 4.35
CA ILE A 152 5.83 -9.89 3.75
C ILE A 152 6.68 -10.09 2.48
N GLY A 153 6.73 -9.09 1.61
CA GLY A 153 7.58 -9.13 0.41
C GLY A 153 9.06 -9.35 0.72
N ASN A 154 9.58 -8.68 1.76
CA ASN A 154 10.95 -8.88 2.22
C ASN A 154 11.20 -10.30 2.74
N ILE A 155 10.25 -10.88 3.47
CA ILE A 155 10.33 -12.26 3.96
C ILE A 155 10.33 -13.23 2.77
N LEU A 156 9.38 -13.07 1.85
CA LEU A 156 9.27 -13.91 0.66
C LEU A 156 10.51 -13.79 -0.24
N TYR A 157 11.06 -12.60 -0.39
CA TYR A 157 12.34 -12.39 -1.07
C TYR A 157 13.45 -13.19 -0.41
N ALA A 158 13.65 -13.00 0.89
CA ALA A 158 14.76 -13.62 1.62
C ALA A 158 14.68 -15.14 1.64
N LEU A 159 13.47 -15.71 1.67
CA LEU A 159 13.27 -17.16 1.73
C LEU A 159 13.22 -17.83 0.35
N PHE A 160 12.54 -17.22 -0.61
CA PHE A 160 12.16 -17.88 -1.86
C PHE A 160 12.63 -17.11 -3.10
N ILE A 161 12.19 -15.85 -3.32
CA ILE A 161 12.28 -15.16 -4.60
C ILE A 161 13.73 -14.98 -5.05
N ARG A 162 14.64 -14.67 -4.13
CA ARG A 162 16.08 -14.52 -4.43
C ARG A 162 16.72 -15.76 -5.05
N ARG A 163 16.16 -16.95 -4.80
CA ARG A 163 16.67 -18.23 -5.28
C ARG A 163 16.14 -18.60 -6.68
N LEU A 164 15.13 -17.88 -7.15
CA LEU A 164 14.55 -18.14 -8.45
C LEU A 164 15.52 -17.72 -9.57
N SER A 165 15.62 -18.53 -10.60
CA SER A 165 16.28 -18.13 -11.85
C SER A 165 15.48 -17.02 -12.54
N ASN A 166 16.12 -16.26 -13.45
CA ASN A 166 15.42 -15.22 -14.20
C ASN A 166 14.21 -15.77 -14.97
N LYS A 167 14.32 -16.98 -15.53
CA LYS A 167 13.19 -17.64 -16.21
C LYS A 167 12.04 -17.93 -15.26
N ALA A 168 12.32 -18.51 -14.08
CA ALA A 168 11.32 -18.80 -13.07
C ALA A 168 10.67 -17.52 -12.52
N LEU A 169 11.46 -16.46 -12.30
CA LEU A 169 10.96 -15.15 -11.87
C LEU A 169 10.07 -14.53 -12.95
N THR A 170 10.43 -14.64 -14.23
CA THR A 170 9.57 -14.17 -15.34
C THR A 170 8.24 -14.92 -15.37
N VAL A 171 8.24 -16.24 -15.21
CA VAL A 171 7.01 -17.03 -15.13
C VAL A 171 6.15 -16.58 -13.93
N LEU A 172 6.78 -16.37 -12.76
CA LEU A 172 6.08 -15.86 -11.58
C LEU A 172 5.44 -14.49 -11.86
N VAL A 173 6.16 -13.56 -12.47
CA VAL A 173 5.66 -12.21 -12.82
C VAL A 173 4.48 -12.33 -13.78
N VAL A 174 4.55 -13.18 -14.81
CA VAL A 174 3.44 -13.37 -15.75
C VAL A 174 2.21 -13.96 -15.04
N LEU A 175 2.38 -14.98 -14.21
CA LEU A 175 1.27 -15.58 -13.48
C LEU A 175 0.62 -14.58 -12.52
N LEU A 176 1.40 -13.84 -11.74
CA LEU A 176 0.89 -12.82 -10.82
C LEU A 176 0.19 -11.69 -11.58
N GLY A 177 0.75 -11.25 -12.71
CA GLY A 177 0.16 -10.21 -13.54
C GLY A 177 -1.17 -10.63 -14.16
N VAL A 178 -1.26 -11.86 -14.68
CA VAL A 178 -2.53 -12.43 -15.17
C VAL A 178 -3.55 -12.53 -14.02
N THR A 179 -3.14 -13.03 -12.86
CA THR A 179 -4.04 -13.15 -11.70
C THR A 179 -4.55 -11.79 -11.24
N LEU A 180 -3.69 -10.76 -11.19
CA LEU A 180 -4.09 -9.40 -10.82
C LEU A 180 -5.02 -8.80 -11.88
N ALA A 181 -4.77 -9.04 -13.17
CA ALA A 181 -5.65 -8.60 -14.25
C ALA A 181 -7.04 -9.27 -14.15
N LEU A 182 -7.09 -10.57 -13.88
CA LEU A 182 -8.35 -11.28 -13.67
C LEU A 182 -9.08 -10.76 -12.42
N PHE A 183 -8.34 -10.51 -11.33
CA PHE A 183 -8.90 -9.90 -10.11
C PHE A 183 -9.57 -8.55 -10.40
N ALA A 184 -8.94 -7.71 -11.23
CA ALA A 184 -9.49 -6.43 -11.64
C ALA A 184 -10.68 -6.56 -12.61
N VAL A 185 -10.55 -7.39 -13.66
CA VAL A 185 -11.60 -7.56 -14.70
C VAL A 185 -12.87 -8.17 -14.13
N PHE A 186 -12.76 -9.12 -13.21
CA PHE A 186 -13.92 -9.73 -12.55
C PHE A 186 -14.40 -8.96 -11.33
N ASP A 187 -13.85 -7.79 -11.06
CA ASP A 187 -14.18 -6.97 -9.89
C ASP A 187 -14.30 -7.79 -8.59
N VAL A 188 -13.31 -8.66 -8.33
CA VAL A 188 -13.32 -9.54 -7.15
C VAL A 188 -13.37 -8.74 -5.85
N SER A 189 -12.92 -7.49 -5.87
CA SER A 189 -12.99 -6.56 -4.74
C SER A 189 -14.43 -6.10 -4.46
N GLY A 190 -15.27 -6.00 -5.48
CA GLY A 190 -16.59 -5.37 -5.43
C GLY A 190 -16.54 -3.83 -5.37
N TYR A 191 -15.33 -3.24 -5.50
CA TYR A 191 -15.13 -1.78 -5.45
C TYR A 191 -14.96 -1.16 -6.83
N GLY A 192 -14.97 -1.95 -7.90
CA GLY A 192 -14.69 -1.51 -9.26
C GLY A 192 -13.27 -1.02 -9.49
N ASN A 193 -12.39 -1.28 -8.56
CA ASN A 193 -10.98 -0.94 -8.64
C ASN A 193 -10.12 -1.91 -7.81
N ILE A 194 -8.81 -1.80 -7.92
CA ILE A 194 -7.86 -2.62 -7.16
C ILE A 194 -7.39 -1.96 -5.85
N GLY A 195 -8.16 -1.01 -5.31
CA GLY A 195 -7.86 -0.29 -4.05
C GLY A 195 -8.07 -1.14 -2.80
N VAL A 196 -7.53 -2.36 -2.77
CA VAL A 196 -7.65 -3.32 -1.67
C VAL A 196 -6.35 -3.45 -0.88
N GLY A 197 -6.43 -4.06 0.29
CA GLY A 197 -5.27 -4.39 1.14
C GLY A 197 -5.28 -3.73 2.50
N TRP A 198 -6.28 -2.90 2.81
CA TRP A 198 -6.34 -2.11 4.05
C TRP A 198 -7.15 -2.76 5.17
N THR A 199 -7.98 -3.80 4.88
CA THR A 199 -8.69 -4.61 5.88
C THR A 199 -8.17 -6.04 5.93
N LEU A 200 -8.34 -6.71 7.07
CA LEU A 200 -7.93 -8.10 7.26
C LEU A 200 -9.12 -9.06 7.00
N ASP A 201 -9.61 -9.03 5.78
CA ASP A 201 -10.53 -10.04 5.25
C ASP A 201 -9.89 -10.77 4.06
N GLY A 202 -10.52 -11.85 3.61
CA GLY A 202 -9.92 -12.71 2.57
C GLY A 202 -9.68 -12.01 1.25
N VAL A 203 -10.58 -11.14 0.83
CA VAL A 203 -10.51 -10.41 -0.45
C VAL A 203 -9.44 -9.31 -0.37
N ASN A 204 -9.50 -8.48 0.67
CA ASN A 204 -8.53 -7.41 0.86
C ASN A 204 -7.12 -7.96 1.10
N PHE A 205 -6.97 -8.98 1.95
CA PHE A 205 -5.66 -9.56 2.19
C PHE A 205 -5.08 -10.22 0.93
N GLY A 206 -5.89 -11.01 0.21
CA GLY A 206 -5.48 -11.66 -1.03
C GLY A 206 -5.14 -10.65 -2.13
N GLY A 207 -5.99 -9.65 -2.32
CA GLY A 207 -5.78 -8.56 -3.27
C GLY A 207 -4.56 -7.71 -2.92
N GLY A 208 -4.37 -7.34 -1.64
CA GLY A 208 -3.19 -6.63 -1.15
C GLY A 208 -1.90 -7.42 -1.36
N LEU A 209 -1.94 -8.74 -1.14
CA LEU A 209 -0.81 -9.62 -1.41
C LEU A 209 -0.46 -9.67 -2.91
N LEU A 210 -1.46 -9.76 -3.79
CA LEU A 210 -1.26 -9.71 -5.24
C LEU A 210 -0.69 -8.37 -5.71
N ARG A 211 -1.24 -7.26 -5.20
CA ARG A 211 -0.77 -5.90 -5.47
C ARG A 211 0.65 -5.66 -4.99
N MET A 212 1.10 -6.37 -3.95
CA MET A 212 2.50 -6.30 -3.52
C MET A 212 3.38 -7.25 -4.34
N LEU A 213 3.01 -8.51 -4.47
CA LEU A 213 3.88 -9.54 -5.08
C LEU A 213 4.15 -9.28 -6.55
N PHE A 214 3.15 -8.87 -7.33
CA PHE A 214 3.32 -8.62 -8.75
C PHE A 214 4.32 -7.49 -9.00
N PRO A 215 4.09 -6.24 -8.55
CA PRO A 215 5.01 -5.15 -8.83
C PRO A 215 6.37 -5.33 -8.14
N PHE A 216 6.43 -5.91 -6.96
CA PHE A 216 7.68 -6.24 -6.29
C PHE A 216 8.53 -7.21 -7.12
N SER A 217 7.92 -8.28 -7.67
CA SER A 217 8.60 -9.25 -8.52
C SER A 217 9.03 -8.64 -9.86
N VAL A 218 8.22 -7.73 -10.42
CA VAL A 218 8.60 -6.92 -11.60
C VAL A 218 9.85 -6.10 -11.30
N GLY A 219 9.86 -5.37 -10.18
CA GLY A 219 11.02 -4.60 -9.76
C GLY A 219 12.29 -5.45 -9.60
N MET A 220 12.16 -6.62 -9.01
CA MET A 220 13.25 -7.60 -8.91
C MET A 220 13.77 -8.04 -10.28
N LEU A 221 12.87 -8.41 -11.19
CA LEU A 221 13.23 -8.83 -12.55
C LEU A 221 13.92 -7.68 -13.30
N MET A 222 13.43 -6.46 -13.14
CA MET A 222 14.07 -5.26 -13.70
C MET A 222 15.49 -5.08 -13.15
N SER A 223 15.70 -5.22 -11.83
CA SER A 223 17.02 -5.04 -11.22
C SER A 223 18.06 -6.03 -11.75
N ARG A 224 17.66 -7.28 -11.99
CA ARG A 224 18.53 -8.34 -12.54
C ARG A 224 18.92 -8.14 -14.00
N ASN A 225 18.07 -7.44 -14.76
CA ASN A 225 18.30 -7.15 -16.17
C ASN A 225 18.73 -5.69 -16.39
N PHE A 226 18.91 -4.92 -15.31
CA PHE A 226 19.21 -3.51 -15.38
C PHE A 226 20.57 -3.23 -16.00
N LYS A 227 20.55 -2.45 -17.07
CA LYS A 227 21.76 -1.87 -17.66
C LYS A 227 21.69 -0.36 -17.51
N PRO A 228 22.62 0.25 -16.75
CA PRO A 228 22.58 1.69 -16.55
C PRO A 228 22.72 2.44 -17.87
N MET A 229 21.73 3.24 -18.20
CA MET A 229 21.75 4.14 -19.36
C MET A 229 21.74 5.59 -18.88
N LYS A 230 22.55 6.43 -19.53
CA LYS A 230 22.53 7.87 -19.26
C LYS A 230 21.48 8.53 -20.14
N VAL A 231 20.31 8.77 -19.60
CA VAL A 231 19.23 9.51 -20.28
C VAL A 231 19.20 10.93 -19.75
N LYS A 232 19.46 11.91 -20.63
CA LYS A 232 19.35 13.34 -20.26
C LYS A 232 17.89 13.65 -19.92
N GLY A 233 17.66 14.28 -18.76
CA GLY A 233 16.31 14.63 -18.32
C GLY A 233 15.45 13.46 -17.85
N ALA A 234 16.03 12.28 -17.54
CA ALA A 234 15.30 11.10 -17.07
C ALA A 234 14.34 11.41 -15.91
N PHE A 235 14.74 12.26 -14.97
CA PHE A 235 13.91 12.70 -13.86
C PHE A 235 12.60 13.35 -14.37
N TRP A 236 12.72 14.34 -15.28
CA TRP A 236 11.54 15.04 -15.80
C TRP A 236 10.65 14.14 -16.64
N ILE A 237 11.24 13.25 -17.45
CA ILE A 237 10.48 12.27 -18.24
C ILE A 237 9.69 11.36 -17.31
N CYS A 238 10.32 10.77 -16.30
CA CYS A 238 9.63 9.90 -15.34
C CYS A 238 8.55 10.66 -14.58
N THR A 239 8.82 11.89 -14.13
CA THR A 239 7.85 12.71 -13.41
C THR A 239 6.62 13.02 -14.28
N ILE A 240 6.82 13.42 -15.55
CA ILE A 240 5.72 13.71 -16.47
C ILE A 240 4.89 12.45 -16.73
N VAL A 241 5.55 11.32 -16.99
CA VAL A 241 4.87 10.03 -17.21
C VAL A 241 4.05 9.62 -15.97
N LEU A 242 4.60 9.75 -14.77
CA LEU A 242 3.87 9.42 -13.54
C LEU A 242 2.68 10.36 -13.32
N ILE A 243 2.86 11.67 -13.52
CA ILE A 243 1.75 12.63 -13.45
C ILE A 243 0.67 12.26 -14.48
N ALA A 244 1.04 11.98 -15.72
CA ALA A 244 0.09 11.59 -16.75
C ALA A 244 -0.68 10.32 -16.36
N LEU A 245 0.01 9.28 -15.89
CA LEU A 245 -0.63 8.01 -15.48
C LEU A 245 -1.61 8.20 -14.30
N PHE A 246 -1.25 9.01 -13.30
CA PHE A 246 -2.11 9.24 -12.15
C PHE A 246 -3.24 10.23 -12.43
N SER A 247 -3.14 11.02 -13.51
CA SER A 247 -4.13 12.02 -13.92
C SER A 247 -5.06 11.51 -15.03
N VAL A 248 -5.00 10.23 -15.40
CA VAL A 248 -5.95 9.66 -16.37
C VAL A 248 -7.36 9.74 -15.78
N PRO A 249 -8.31 10.40 -16.45
CA PRO A 249 -9.69 10.45 -15.97
C PRO A 249 -10.33 9.06 -16.02
N TYR A 250 -11.29 8.81 -15.14
CA TYR A 250 -12.16 7.66 -15.28
C TYR A 250 -12.91 7.76 -16.60
N LEU A 251 -12.90 6.68 -17.39
CA LEU A 251 -13.69 6.62 -18.62
C LEU A 251 -15.16 6.43 -18.23
N GLU A 252 -16.00 7.39 -18.58
CA GLU A 252 -17.45 7.26 -18.45
C GLU A 252 -17.92 6.00 -19.22
N GLY A 253 -18.62 5.12 -18.53
CA GLY A 253 -19.07 3.82 -19.08
C GLY A 253 -18.28 2.60 -18.57
N ALA A 254 -17.16 2.80 -17.88
CA ALA A 254 -16.50 1.78 -17.08
C ALA A 254 -16.87 1.92 -15.59
N GLU A 255 -17.95 2.63 -15.27
CA GLU A 255 -18.43 2.75 -13.90
C GLU A 255 -18.86 1.37 -13.40
N PRO A 256 -18.19 0.80 -12.42
CA PRO A 256 -18.73 -0.39 -11.78
C PRO A 256 -19.97 0.00 -11.02
N VAL A 257 -20.94 -0.88 -11.08
CA VAL A 257 -22.26 -0.81 -10.42
C VAL A 257 -22.21 -0.52 -8.90
N SER A 258 -21.00 -0.52 -8.30
CA SER A 258 -20.78 -0.39 -6.87
C SER A 258 -21.06 1.01 -6.27
N TYR A 259 -20.99 2.09 -7.06
CA TYR A 259 -21.34 3.42 -6.55
C TYR A 259 -22.83 3.58 -6.26
N THR A 260 -23.67 2.82 -6.91
CA THR A 260 -25.12 2.80 -6.63
C THR A 260 -25.45 2.10 -5.31
N HIS A 261 -24.63 1.14 -4.87
CA HIS A 261 -24.85 0.46 -3.59
C HIS A 261 -24.43 1.28 -2.36
N LEU A 262 -23.38 2.10 -2.45
CA LEU A 262 -23.01 3.03 -1.37
C LEU A 262 -24.10 4.10 -1.17
N ARG A 263 -24.66 4.66 -2.25
CA ARG A 263 -25.80 5.57 -2.15
C ARG A 263 -27.08 4.92 -1.61
N ALA A 264 -27.30 3.64 -1.89
CA ALA A 264 -28.45 2.93 -1.36
C ALA A 264 -28.34 2.66 0.15
N HIS A 265 -27.13 2.54 0.70
CA HIS A 265 -26.92 2.40 2.15
C HIS A 265 -27.06 3.74 2.89
N GLU A 266 -26.68 4.85 2.29
CA GLU A 266 -26.89 6.19 2.89
C GLU A 266 -28.37 6.56 2.94
N THR A 267 -29.14 6.24 1.90
CA THR A 267 -30.60 6.50 1.89
C THR A 267 -31.42 5.60 2.82
N CYS A 268 -30.89 4.47 3.29
CA CYS A 268 -31.54 3.62 4.31
C CYS A 268 -31.20 4.04 5.76
N ALA A 269 -30.22 4.91 5.98
CA ALA A 269 -29.87 5.43 7.30
C ALA A 269 -30.66 6.70 7.66
N ASP A 270 -31.37 7.32 6.69
CA ASP A 270 -32.17 8.54 6.87
C ASP A 270 -33.68 8.26 6.96
N LEU A 271 -34.11 7.01 7.13
CA LEU A 271 -35.48 6.58 7.44
C LEU A 271 -35.55 5.85 8.80
#